data_37008fc85841adcd1d391bd42e05fe01
#
_entry.id   37008fc85841adcd1d391bd42e05fe01
#
_cell.length_a   1.000
_cell.length_b   1.000
_cell.length_c   1.000
_cell.angle_alpha   90.00
_cell.angle_beta   90.00
_cell.angle_gamma   90.00
#
_symmetry.space_group_name_H-M   'P 1'
#
loop_
_entity.id
_entity.type
_entity.pdbx_description
1 polymer ?
#
loop_
_entity_poly.entity_id
_entity_poly.type
_entity_poly.pdbx_seq_one_letter_code
_entity_poly.pdbx_strand_id
1 'polypeptide(L)'
;MIAVIFEVQPAAGQRQAYLDIAAGLYEQLQAMDGFLSVERFESLSTPGKLLSLSFWRDEEAVARWRALPQHRQAQATGRAGVFADYRLRVATVQRDYGLHARGEAPADSRACHAPRPVPNPAPGSRLPGSAEPL
;
A
#
# COMPACT_ATOMS: atom_id res chain seq x y z
N MET A 1 0.21 -4.98 11.92
CA MET A 1 0.63 -4.17 10.77
C MET A 1 -0.08 -2.84 10.81
N ILE A 2 0.66 -1.78 10.54
CA ILE A 2 0.16 -0.41 10.55
C ILE A 2 0.19 0.14 9.13
N ALA A 3 -0.88 0.80 8.73
CA ALA A 3 -0.96 1.57 7.49
C ALA A 3 -0.83 3.06 7.78
N VAL A 4 0.07 3.74 7.07
CA VAL A 4 0.17 5.20 7.11
C VAL A 4 -0.37 5.72 5.78
N ILE A 5 -1.45 6.47 5.87
CA ILE A 5 -2.21 7.00 4.75
C ILE A 5 -1.96 8.50 4.70
N PHE A 6 -1.14 8.94 3.77
CA PHE A 6 -0.77 10.34 3.62
C PHE A 6 -1.35 10.89 2.32
N GLU A 7 -2.42 11.66 2.45
CA GLU A 7 -3.02 12.38 1.34
C GLU A 7 -2.41 13.78 1.26
N VAL A 8 -1.89 14.17 0.12
CA VAL A 8 -1.25 15.47 -0.05
C VAL A 8 -1.76 16.18 -1.30
N GLN A 9 -2.05 17.46 -1.13
CA GLN A 9 -2.30 18.39 -2.23
C GLN A 9 -1.06 19.27 -2.35
N PRO A 10 -0.16 19.04 -3.32
CA PRO A 10 0.97 19.93 -3.53
C PRO A 10 0.48 21.35 -3.90
N ALA A 11 1.19 22.36 -3.45
CA ALA A 11 0.94 23.73 -3.89
C ALA A 11 1.18 23.85 -5.40
N ALA A 12 0.60 24.86 -6.02
CA ALA A 12 0.73 25.09 -7.46
C ALA A 12 2.21 25.13 -7.88
N GLY A 13 2.56 24.28 -8.86
CA GLY A 13 3.93 24.15 -9.35
C GLY A 13 4.88 23.37 -8.44
N GLN A 14 4.42 22.82 -7.32
CA GLN A 14 5.25 22.13 -6.33
C GLN A 14 5.17 20.60 -6.37
N ARG A 15 4.46 20.03 -7.34
CA ARG A 15 4.34 18.55 -7.46
C ARG A 15 5.72 17.89 -7.55
N GLN A 16 6.59 18.38 -8.41
CA GLN A 16 7.92 17.80 -8.59
C GLN A 16 8.77 17.96 -7.33
N ALA A 17 8.67 19.09 -6.64
CA ALA A 17 9.36 19.30 -5.36
C ALA A 17 8.94 18.27 -4.32
N TYR A 18 7.66 17.93 -4.22
CA TYR A 18 7.18 16.88 -3.34
C TYR A 18 7.76 15.51 -3.72
N LEU A 19 7.72 15.15 -5.00
CA LEU A 19 8.25 13.88 -5.49
C LEU A 19 9.75 13.75 -5.26
N ASP A 20 10.50 14.84 -5.41
CA ASP A 20 11.94 14.87 -5.14
C ASP A 20 12.26 14.69 -3.66
N ILE A 21 11.50 15.31 -2.76
CA ILE A 21 11.62 15.10 -1.31
C ILE A 21 11.36 13.63 -0.97
N ALA A 22 10.32 13.06 -1.52
CA ALA A 22 9.96 11.66 -1.29
C ALA A 22 11.04 10.71 -1.81
N ALA A 23 11.58 10.96 -2.99
CA ALA A 23 12.67 10.17 -3.56
C ALA A 23 13.94 10.24 -2.71
N GLY A 24 14.25 11.41 -2.16
CA GLY A 24 15.42 11.61 -1.29
C GLY A 24 15.34 10.87 0.05
N LEU A 25 14.14 10.48 0.49
CA LEU A 25 13.95 9.71 1.72
C LEU A 25 13.90 8.19 1.51
N TYR A 26 13.83 7.73 0.29
CA TYR A 26 13.53 6.33 -0.02
C TYR A 26 14.57 5.34 0.52
N GLU A 27 15.86 5.68 0.43
CA GLU A 27 16.94 4.80 0.93
C GLU A 27 16.87 4.66 2.45
N GLN A 28 16.67 5.76 3.18
CA GLN A 28 16.51 5.72 4.64
C GLN A 28 15.27 4.93 5.02
N LEU A 29 14.19 5.09 4.28
CA LEU A 29 12.94 4.38 4.50
C LEU A 29 13.13 2.87 4.38
N GLN A 30 13.80 2.41 3.34
CA GLN A 30 14.09 0.99 3.14
C GLN A 30 15.00 0.39 4.22
N ALA A 31 15.88 1.19 4.79
CA ALA A 31 16.78 0.74 5.85
C ALA A 31 16.12 0.68 7.23
N MET A 32 14.89 1.19 7.39
CA MET A 32 14.19 1.18 8.67
C MET A 32 13.70 -0.20 9.03
N ASP A 33 14.07 -0.66 10.24
CA ASP A 33 13.49 -1.88 10.78
C ASP A 33 11.98 -1.73 10.97
N GLY A 34 11.23 -2.70 10.47
CA GLY A 34 9.77 -2.69 10.51
C GLY A 34 9.09 -1.99 9.34
N PHE A 35 9.82 -1.38 8.43
CA PHE A 35 9.27 -0.90 7.18
C PHE A 35 8.91 -2.08 6.27
N LEU A 36 7.70 -2.08 5.69
CA LEU A 36 7.23 -3.14 4.80
C LEU A 36 7.15 -2.68 3.34
N SER A 37 6.45 -1.59 3.07
CA SER A 37 6.29 -1.09 1.70
C SER A 37 5.81 0.35 1.66
N VAL A 38 6.04 1.01 0.53
CA VAL A 38 5.45 2.31 0.21
C VAL A 38 5.12 2.36 -1.28
N GLU A 39 3.98 2.93 -1.57
CA GLU A 39 3.56 3.18 -2.95
C GLU A 39 2.77 4.48 -3.01
N ARG A 40 2.89 5.19 -4.13
CA ARG A 40 2.16 6.45 -4.36
C ARG A 40 1.13 6.28 -5.44
N PHE A 41 0.01 6.96 -5.24
CA PHE A 41 -1.15 6.90 -6.11
C PHE A 41 -1.61 8.33 -6.43
N GLU A 42 -2.21 8.49 -7.58
CA GLU A 42 -2.85 9.75 -7.96
C GLU A 42 -4.36 9.60 -7.88
N SER A 43 -5.03 10.61 -7.33
CA SER A 43 -6.49 10.62 -7.24
C SER A 43 -7.11 10.77 -8.63
N LEU A 44 -8.08 9.93 -8.95
CA LEU A 44 -8.86 10.06 -10.18
C LEU A 44 -9.97 11.10 -10.08
N SER A 45 -10.41 11.42 -8.86
CA SER A 45 -11.52 12.35 -8.63
C SER A 45 -11.08 13.76 -8.25
N THR A 46 -9.89 13.90 -7.66
CA THR A 46 -9.35 15.21 -7.23
C THR A 46 -8.05 15.48 -7.98
N PRO A 47 -8.07 16.34 -8.99
CA PRO A 47 -6.87 16.64 -9.78
C PRO A 47 -5.72 17.14 -8.91
N GLY A 48 -4.53 16.58 -9.14
CA GLY A 48 -3.31 16.96 -8.46
C GLY A 48 -3.13 16.39 -7.05
N LYS A 49 -4.13 15.71 -6.49
CA LYS A 49 -4.02 15.07 -5.18
C LYS A 49 -3.27 13.75 -5.30
N LEU A 50 -2.30 13.55 -4.41
CA LEU A 50 -1.49 12.35 -4.34
C LEU A 50 -1.73 11.62 -3.01
N LEU A 51 -1.59 10.31 -3.03
CA LEU A 51 -1.62 9.45 -1.86
C LEU A 51 -0.30 8.72 -1.73
N SER A 52 0.35 8.83 -0.57
CA SER A 52 1.43 7.93 -0.18
C SER A 52 0.88 6.92 0.82
N LEU A 53 0.94 5.67 0.47
CA LEU A 53 0.48 4.57 1.30
C LEU A 53 1.67 3.73 1.71
N SER A 54 1.95 3.66 3.01
CA SER A 54 3.03 2.85 3.55
C SER A 54 2.52 1.87 4.59
N PHE A 55 3.17 0.71 4.65
CA PHE A 55 2.85 -0.34 5.61
C PHE A 55 4.06 -0.61 6.49
N TRP A 56 3.79 -0.86 7.77
CA TRP A 56 4.78 -0.99 8.83
C TRP A 56 4.41 -2.15 9.75
N ARG A 57 5.42 -2.80 10.30
CA ARG A 57 5.22 -3.91 11.23
C ARG A 57 4.45 -3.47 12.48
N ASP A 58 4.79 -2.31 13.05
CA ASP A 58 4.23 -1.79 14.28
C ASP A 58 4.36 -0.27 14.39
N GLU A 59 3.71 0.32 15.39
CA GLU A 59 3.77 1.77 15.64
C GLU A 59 5.14 2.25 16.08
N GLU A 60 5.94 1.40 16.72
CA GLU A 60 7.30 1.78 17.13
C GLU A 60 8.17 2.06 15.91
N ALA A 61 8.03 1.27 14.85
CA ALA A 61 8.72 1.51 13.59
C ALA A 61 8.29 2.84 12.96
N VAL A 62 7.01 3.14 12.95
CA VAL A 62 6.47 4.42 12.47
C VAL A 62 7.02 5.58 13.31
N ALA A 63 7.07 5.43 14.62
CA ALA A 63 7.59 6.45 15.52
C ALA A 63 9.08 6.72 15.27
N ARG A 64 9.88 5.69 15.06
CA ARG A 64 11.30 5.84 14.72
C ARG A 64 11.49 6.58 13.40
N TRP A 65 10.72 6.26 12.39
CA TRP A 65 10.73 6.93 11.11
C TRP A 65 10.38 8.42 11.25
N ARG A 66 9.27 8.70 11.94
CA ARG A 66 8.80 10.07 12.18
C ARG A 66 9.86 10.92 12.88
N ALA A 67 10.64 10.32 13.77
CA ALA A 67 11.64 11.02 14.58
C ALA A 67 12.98 11.21 13.87
N LEU A 68 13.21 10.59 12.70
CA LEU A 68 14.46 10.80 11.96
C LEU A 68 14.62 12.26 11.57
N PRO A 69 15.82 12.85 11.75
CA PRO A 69 16.06 14.24 11.39
C PRO A 69 15.73 14.57 9.94
N GLN A 70 16.05 13.69 9.01
CA GLN A 70 15.77 13.89 7.58
C GLN A 70 14.26 13.91 7.31
N HIS A 71 13.49 13.08 7.97
CA HIS A 71 12.04 13.07 7.83
C HIS A 71 11.40 14.31 8.46
N ARG A 72 11.89 14.75 9.60
CA ARG A 72 11.44 16.02 10.22
C ARG A 72 11.76 17.22 9.37
N GLN A 73 12.92 17.25 8.74
CA GLN A 73 13.28 18.32 7.80
C GLN A 73 12.38 18.31 6.58
N ALA A 74 12.07 17.14 6.02
CA ALA A 74 11.13 17.01 4.91
C ALA A 74 9.74 17.50 5.27
N GLN A 75 9.25 17.18 6.48
CA GLN A 75 7.98 17.71 6.99
C GLN A 75 8.00 19.24 7.07
N ALA A 76 9.07 19.81 7.61
CA ALA A 76 9.21 21.27 7.73
C ALA A 76 9.23 21.95 6.35
N THR A 77 9.96 21.41 5.38
CA THR A 77 10.00 21.89 4.00
C THR A 77 8.63 21.83 3.35
N GLY A 78 7.91 20.71 3.53
CA GLY A 78 6.56 20.53 3.01
C GLY A 78 5.60 21.59 3.56
N ARG A 79 5.60 21.80 4.86
CA ARG A 79 4.74 22.77 5.54
C ARG A 79 5.11 24.22 5.21
N ALA A 80 6.34 24.48 4.80
CA ALA A 80 6.81 25.81 4.46
C ALA A 80 6.36 26.32 3.09
N GLY A 81 5.67 25.50 2.28
CA GLY A 81 5.11 25.96 1.01
C GLY A 81 5.00 24.92 -0.09
N VAL A 82 5.53 23.71 0.09
CA VAL A 82 5.40 22.61 -0.89
C VAL A 82 3.99 22.01 -0.85
N PHE A 83 3.36 21.94 0.33
CA PHE A 83 2.01 21.42 0.50
C PHE A 83 0.99 22.56 0.58
N ALA A 84 -0.04 22.52 -0.27
CA ALA A 84 -1.22 23.37 -0.08
C ALA A 84 -2.09 22.80 1.06
N ASP A 85 -2.20 21.48 1.14
CA ASP A 85 -2.94 20.79 2.20
C ASP A 85 -2.45 19.35 2.31
N TYR A 86 -2.67 18.74 3.46
CA TYR A 86 -2.46 17.30 3.63
C TYR A 86 -3.34 16.74 4.75
N ARG A 87 -3.55 15.44 4.68
CA ARG A 87 -4.16 14.68 5.77
C ARG A 87 -3.41 13.38 5.98
N LEU A 88 -3.03 13.13 7.21
CA LEU A 88 -2.34 11.91 7.60
C LEU A 88 -3.24 11.09 8.51
N ARG A 89 -3.38 9.81 8.17
CA ARG A 89 -4.06 8.83 9.02
C ARG A 89 -3.13 7.66 9.28
N VAL A 90 -3.10 7.22 10.53
CA VAL A 90 -2.40 6.01 10.95
C VAL A 90 -3.47 5.01 11.38
N ALA A 91 -3.47 3.85 10.77
CA ALA A 91 -4.52 2.86 10.98
C ALA A 91 -3.91 1.48 11.24
N THR A 92 -4.56 0.70 12.08
CA THR A 92 -4.22 -0.71 12.24
C THR A 92 -4.91 -1.52 11.15
N VAL A 93 -4.15 -2.36 10.46
CA VAL A 93 -4.71 -3.28 9.47
C VAL A 93 -5.30 -4.48 10.19
N GLN A 94 -6.61 -4.63 10.11
CA GLN A 94 -7.32 -5.74 10.75
C GLN A 94 -7.19 -7.02 9.95
N ARG A 95 -7.28 -6.93 8.64
CA ARG A 95 -7.16 -8.07 7.72
C ARG A 95 -6.42 -7.62 6.48
N ASP A 96 -5.60 -8.52 5.98
CA ASP A 96 -4.88 -8.35 4.72
C ASP A 96 -5.04 -9.64 3.92
N TYR A 97 -5.79 -9.59 2.84
CA TYR A 97 -6.02 -10.73 1.98
C TYR A 97 -6.23 -10.27 0.53
N GLY A 98 -6.01 -11.19 -0.39
CA GLY A 98 -6.11 -10.92 -1.81
C GLY A 98 -6.81 -12.04 -2.55
N LEU A 99 -6.74 -12.00 -3.87
CA LEU A 99 -7.35 -13.00 -4.74
C LEU A 99 -6.84 -14.42 -4.44
N HIS A 100 -5.54 -14.55 -4.15
CA HIS A 100 -4.88 -15.83 -3.89
C HIS A 100 -4.43 -15.99 -2.44
N ALA A 101 -4.03 -14.90 -1.78
CA ALA A 101 -3.63 -14.90 -0.37
C ALA A 101 -4.88 -14.80 0.50
N ARG A 102 -5.49 -15.95 0.82
CA ARG A 102 -6.80 -16.04 1.45
C ARG A 102 -6.77 -16.32 2.95
N GLY A 103 -5.57 -16.35 3.57
CA GLY A 103 -5.41 -16.73 4.98
C GLY A 103 -6.23 -15.90 5.95
N GLU A 104 -6.34 -14.60 5.75
CA GLU A 104 -7.07 -13.67 6.61
C GLU A 104 -8.46 -13.30 6.08
N ALA A 105 -8.90 -13.90 4.98
CA ALA A 105 -10.24 -13.65 4.45
C ALA A 105 -11.31 -14.07 5.46
N PRO A 106 -12.37 -13.26 5.65
CA PRO A 106 -13.48 -13.63 6.52
C PRO A 106 -14.13 -14.94 6.10
N ALA A 107 -14.71 -15.66 7.08
CA ALA A 107 -15.28 -16.99 6.82
C ALA A 107 -16.39 -16.96 5.76
N ASP A 108 -17.22 -15.94 5.76
CA ASP A 108 -18.26 -15.74 4.76
C ASP A 108 -17.68 -15.53 3.36
N SER A 109 -16.62 -14.75 3.23
CA SER A 109 -15.92 -14.55 1.95
C SER A 109 -15.26 -15.83 1.47
N ARG A 110 -14.66 -16.61 2.35
CA ARG A 110 -14.09 -17.91 2.00
C ARG A 110 -15.15 -18.88 1.48
N ALA A 111 -16.31 -18.93 2.11
CA ALA A 111 -17.41 -19.78 1.71
C ALA A 111 -17.96 -19.39 0.33
N CYS A 112 -18.10 -18.09 0.05
CA CYS A 112 -18.60 -17.58 -1.24
C CYS A 112 -17.65 -17.83 -2.40
N HIS A 113 -16.33 -17.82 -2.14
CA HIS A 113 -15.30 -17.88 -3.16
C HIS A 113 -14.44 -19.15 -3.09
N ALA A 114 -14.93 -20.16 -2.39
CA ALA A 114 -14.28 -21.46 -2.38
C ALA A 114 -14.26 -22.07 -3.81
N PRO A 115 -13.14 -22.71 -4.21
CA PRO A 115 -13.12 -23.42 -5.48
C PRO A 115 -14.25 -24.44 -5.52
N ARG A 116 -15.01 -24.49 -6.63
CA ARG A 116 -16.01 -25.53 -6.82
C ARG A 116 -15.32 -26.90 -6.85
N PRO A 117 -15.83 -27.91 -6.12
CA PRO A 117 -15.29 -29.25 -6.26
C PRO A 117 -15.41 -29.69 -7.71
N VAL A 118 -14.29 -30.14 -8.28
CA VAL A 118 -14.29 -30.74 -9.61
C VAL A 118 -15.10 -32.03 -9.52
N PRO A 119 -16.17 -32.24 -10.31
CA PRO A 119 -16.89 -33.50 -10.30
C PRO A 119 -15.90 -34.60 -10.66
N ASN A 120 -15.89 -35.70 -9.88
CA ASN A 120 -15.12 -36.85 -10.24
C ASN A 120 -15.55 -37.31 -11.65
N PRO A 121 -14.61 -37.49 -12.60
CA PRO A 121 -14.97 -38.04 -13.89
C PRO A 121 -15.65 -39.39 -13.69
N ALA A 122 -16.74 -39.61 -14.42
CA ALA A 122 -17.39 -40.89 -14.41
C ALA A 122 -16.38 -42.01 -14.74
N PRO A 123 -16.45 -43.18 -14.10
CA PRO A 123 -15.53 -44.27 -14.40
C PRO A 123 -15.56 -44.58 -15.90
N GLY A 124 -14.41 -44.40 -16.60
CA GLY A 124 -14.27 -44.69 -18.04
C GLY A 124 -14.35 -43.49 -18.98
N SER A 125 -14.57 -42.26 -18.51
CA SER A 125 -14.47 -41.07 -19.35
C SER A 125 -13.01 -40.62 -19.46
N ARG A 126 -12.44 -40.63 -20.68
CA ARG A 126 -11.16 -39.96 -20.94
C ARG A 126 -11.44 -38.46 -21.00
N LEU A 127 -10.73 -37.72 -20.19
CA LEU A 127 -10.67 -36.26 -20.36
C LEU A 127 -10.08 -35.94 -21.75
N PRO A 128 -10.66 -35.01 -22.51
CA PRO A 128 -10.02 -34.53 -23.73
C PRO A 128 -8.64 -33.98 -23.34
N GLY A 129 -7.62 -34.33 -24.13
CA GLY A 129 -6.25 -33.91 -23.88
C GLY A 129 -6.18 -32.43 -23.61
N SER A 130 -5.45 -32.07 -22.56
CA SER A 130 -5.17 -30.67 -22.22
C SER A 130 -4.53 -29.99 -23.43
N ALA A 131 -5.18 -28.96 -23.93
CA ALA A 131 -4.52 -28.03 -24.84
C ALA A 131 -3.35 -27.39 -24.07
N GLU A 132 -2.16 -27.42 -24.65
CA GLU A 132 -1.03 -26.71 -24.07
C GLU A 132 -1.38 -25.21 -23.91
N PRO A 133 -1.08 -24.62 -22.74
CA PRO A 133 -1.27 -23.19 -22.60
C PRO A 133 -0.27 -22.46 -23.52
N LEU A 134 -0.78 -21.54 -24.27
CA LEU A 134 0.03 -20.60 -25.04
C LEU A 134 0.80 -19.67 -24.11
#